data_cb44f94d12c042c8cdecb4a284ba99eb
#
_entry.id   cb44f94d12c042c8cdecb4a284ba99eb
#
_cell.length_a   1.000
_cell.length_b   1.000
_cell.length_c   1.000
_cell.angle_alpha   90.00
_cell.angle_beta   90.00
_cell.angle_gamma   90.00
#
_symmetry.space_group_name_H-M   'P 1'
#
loop_
_entity.id
_entity.type
_entity.pdbx_description
1 polymer ?
#
loop_
_entity_poly.entity_id
_entity_poly.type
_entity_poly.pdbx_seq_one_letter_code
_entity_poly.pdbx_strand_id
1 'polypeptide(L)'
;MNREYIMEEDVMKLPSDAVIIDDYSKEGTILTSPHLNYNISIKVNKAILADNMDAYKEIGGTDSNFIEWIKKINSREAGFTNTYNEADGTFDSRYDGIGTKIFMISAELVNNSDSEAAINIAGIKPYSLDRENGEITRLSICESIFYDYAESTGADYGNMTLKAGEHRNIVLCMVEPDKIVKKYYRNENGRNVATDTDDINYDNIYLRLSLLGVQQVANGENFIKFNIE
;
A
#
# COMPACT_ATOMS: atom_id res chain seq x y z
N MET A 1 -21.84 -23.55 12.49
CA MET A 1 -20.77 -24.18 11.69
C MET A 1 -19.96 -23.05 11.08
N ASN A 2 -18.77 -22.78 11.60
CA ASN A 2 -17.94 -21.69 11.10
C ASN A 2 -17.47 -22.04 9.68
N ARG A 3 -17.78 -21.18 8.71
CA ARG A 3 -17.33 -21.38 7.34
C ARG A 3 -15.87 -20.93 7.26
N GLU A 4 -14.97 -21.84 6.90
CA GLU A 4 -13.59 -21.51 6.62
C GLU A 4 -13.48 -20.81 5.27
N TYR A 5 -12.80 -19.70 5.25
CA TYR A 5 -12.44 -18.98 4.03
C TYR A 5 -10.98 -19.27 3.73
N ILE A 6 -10.76 -19.82 2.56
CA ILE A 6 -9.42 -19.94 1.99
C ILE A 6 -9.18 -18.64 1.27
N MET A 7 -8.13 -17.91 1.65
CA MET A 7 -7.59 -16.88 0.80
C MET A 7 -7.00 -17.64 -0.37
N GLU A 8 -7.75 -17.75 -1.48
CA GLU A 8 -7.17 -18.25 -2.71
C GLU A 8 -5.89 -17.46 -2.93
N GLU A 9 -4.80 -18.18 -3.04
CA GLU A 9 -3.45 -17.64 -3.02
C GLU A 9 -3.39 -16.46 -3.97
N ASP A 10 -3.15 -15.26 -3.43
CA ASP A 10 -2.85 -14.09 -4.23
C ASP A 10 -1.44 -14.21 -4.87
N VAL A 11 -1.03 -15.44 -5.13
CA VAL A 11 0.17 -15.75 -5.89
C VAL A 11 -0.16 -15.58 -7.35
N MET A 12 0.51 -14.64 -7.96
CA MET A 12 0.37 -14.36 -9.38
C MET A 12 1.71 -14.58 -10.07
N LYS A 13 1.67 -14.97 -11.33
CA LYS A 13 2.90 -14.98 -12.13
C LYS A 13 3.34 -13.55 -12.41
N LEU A 14 4.63 -13.32 -12.19
CA LEU A 14 5.26 -12.07 -12.57
C LEU A 14 5.23 -11.95 -14.11
N PRO A 15 4.67 -10.87 -14.67
CA PRO A 15 4.72 -10.64 -16.11
C PRO A 15 6.16 -10.65 -16.63
N SER A 16 6.39 -11.26 -17.78
CA SER A 16 7.74 -11.38 -18.38
C SER A 16 8.38 -10.03 -18.75
N ASP A 17 7.57 -9.01 -18.90
CA ASP A 17 7.95 -7.63 -19.20
C ASP A 17 7.89 -6.70 -17.96
N ALA A 18 7.68 -7.27 -16.76
CA ALA A 18 7.74 -6.51 -15.52
C ALA A 18 9.15 -5.95 -15.28
N VAL A 19 9.24 -4.71 -14.88
CA VAL A 19 10.50 -4.05 -14.56
C VAL A 19 10.73 -4.12 -13.04
N ILE A 20 11.81 -4.81 -12.65
CA ILE A 20 12.19 -4.94 -11.25
C ILE A 20 13.32 -3.98 -10.94
N ILE A 21 13.10 -3.09 -9.97
CA ILE A 21 14.06 -2.05 -9.56
C ILE A 21 14.49 -2.36 -8.13
N ASP A 22 15.76 -2.73 -7.97
CA ASP A 22 16.32 -3.08 -6.66
C ASP A 22 16.82 -1.87 -5.86
N ASP A 23 16.96 -0.71 -6.50
CA ASP A 23 17.44 0.51 -5.89
C ASP A 23 16.45 1.65 -6.12
N TYR A 24 15.73 2.03 -5.05
CA TYR A 24 14.76 3.12 -5.12
C TYR A 24 15.39 4.52 -5.09
N SER A 25 16.70 4.62 -4.82
CA SER A 25 17.42 5.91 -4.86
C SER A 25 17.56 6.47 -6.28
N LYS A 26 17.24 5.66 -7.30
CA LYS A 26 17.26 6.13 -8.70
C LYS A 26 16.15 7.13 -8.93
N GLU A 27 16.57 8.33 -9.34
CA GLU A 27 15.66 9.40 -9.73
C GLU A 27 14.84 9.02 -10.98
N GLY A 28 13.59 9.45 -11.00
CA GLY A 28 12.76 9.38 -12.21
C GLY A 28 12.25 8.00 -12.57
N THR A 29 12.06 7.11 -11.59
CA THR A 29 11.33 5.87 -11.85
C THR A 29 9.94 6.21 -12.34
N ILE A 30 9.64 5.84 -13.58
CA ILE A 30 8.36 6.13 -14.22
C ILE A 30 7.32 5.14 -13.73
N LEU A 31 6.22 5.66 -13.17
CA LEU A 31 5.03 4.86 -12.95
C LEU A 31 4.38 4.58 -14.31
N THR A 32 4.43 3.34 -14.73
CA THR A 32 3.73 2.93 -15.94
C THR A 32 2.32 2.49 -15.60
N SER A 33 1.38 3.01 -16.36
CA SER A 33 0.05 2.45 -16.41
C SER A 33 -0.28 2.12 -17.86
N PRO A 34 -0.56 0.85 -18.19
CA PRO A 34 -0.82 0.44 -19.56
C PRO A 34 -2.09 1.11 -20.16
N HIS A 35 -2.89 1.77 -19.34
CA HIS A 35 -4.16 2.36 -19.74
C HIS A 35 -4.20 3.90 -19.69
N LEU A 36 -3.13 4.54 -19.23
CA LEU A 36 -3.09 5.99 -19.10
C LEU A 36 -1.91 6.56 -19.89
N ASN A 37 -2.20 7.53 -20.74
CA ASN A 37 -1.18 8.28 -21.51
C ASN A 37 -0.47 9.35 -20.66
N TYR A 38 -0.40 9.17 -19.34
CA TYR A 38 0.24 10.12 -18.44
C TYR A 38 1.70 9.78 -18.23
N ASN A 39 2.54 10.78 -18.33
CA ASN A 39 3.95 10.69 -18.00
C ASN A 39 4.17 11.12 -16.55
N ILE A 40 3.90 10.22 -15.60
CA ILE A 40 4.09 10.45 -14.17
C ILE A 40 5.33 9.71 -13.70
N SER A 41 6.20 10.43 -12.99
CA SER A 41 7.34 9.84 -12.29
C SER A 41 7.07 9.79 -10.80
N ILE A 42 7.63 8.78 -10.14
CA ILE A 42 7.74 8.73 -8.69
C ILE A 42 9.22 8.67 -8.31
N LYS A 43 9.58 9.46 -7.31
CA LYS A 43 10.85 9.35 -6.63
C LYS A 43 10.59 8.99 -5.18
N VAL A 44 11.00 7.80 -4.77
CA VAL A 44 10.94 7.39 -3.35
C VAL A 44 12.11 8.04 -2.62
N ASN A 45 11.82 8.85 -1.60
CA ASN A 45 12.83 9.54 -0.82
C ASN A 45 13.27 8.72 0.39
N LYS A 46 12.28 8.11 1.08
CA LYS A 46 12.50 7.30 2.28
C LYS A 46 11.39 6.27 2.42
N ALA A 47 11.74 5.10 2.94
CA ALA A 47 10.79 4.04 3.26
C ALA A 47 11.13 3.46 4.64
N ILE A 48 10.11 3.28 5.49
CA ILE A 48 10.25 2.68 6.81
C ILE A 48 9.14 1.69 7.08
N LEU A 49 9.43 0.72 7.94
CA LEU A 49 8.44 -0.19 8.52
C LEU A 49 8.20 0.22 9.98
N ALA A 50 6.99 0.66 10.28
CA ALA A 50 6.65 1.20 11.58
C ALA A 50 5.59 0.35 12.31
N ASP A 51 5.59 0.45 13.65
CA ASP A 51 4.58 -0.18 14.49
C ASP A 51 3.38 0.75 14.76
N ASN A 52 3.59 2.05 14.66
CA ASN A 52 2.57 3.06 14.95
C ASN A 52 2.72 4.32 14.09
N MET A 53 1.77 5.23 14.20
CA MET A 53 1.72 6.47 13.42
C MET A 53 2.66 7.58 13.94
N ASP A 54 3.37 7.39 15.05
CA ASP A 54 4.36 8.38 15.52
C ASP A 54 5.48 8.56 14.50
N ALA A 55 5.85 7.48 13.81
CA ALA A 55 6.83 7.48 12.74
C ALA A 55 6.44 8.35 11.52
N TYR A 56 5.16 8.74 11.38
CA TYR A 56 4.71 9.59 10.28
C TYR A 56 5.47 10.92 10.19
N LYS A 57 5.78 11.53 11.34
CA LYS A 57 6.59 12.76 11.37
C LYS A 57 8.05 12.50 11.03
N GLU A 58 8.58 11.36 11.43
CA GLU A 58 9.96 10.97 11.17
C GLU A 58 10.24 10.76 9.68
N ILE A 59 9.22 10.28 8.95
CA ILE A 59 9.32 10.11 7.50
C ILE A 59 9.03 11.40 6.71
N GLY A 60 8.75 12.51 7.40
CA GLY A 60 8.53 13.80 6.77
C GLY A 60 7.07 14.17 6.56
N GLY A 61 6.15 13.49 7.22
CA GLY A 61 4.73 13.85 7.20
C GLY A 61 4.48 15.21 7.86
N THR A 62 3.77 16.10 7.19
CA THR A 62 3.54 17.48 7.63
C THR A 62 2.07 17.86 7.74
N ASP A 63 1.16 17.03 7.21
CA ASP A 63 -0.27 17.32 7.28
C ASP A 63 -0.81 17.11 8.69
N SER A 64 -1.12 18.20 9.38
CA SER A 64 -1.69 18.16 10.73
C SER A 64 -3.08 17.50 10.79
N ASN A 65 -3.79 17.46 9.67
CA ASN A 65 -5.12 16.87 9.56
C ASN A 65 -5.10 15.40 9.18
N PHE A 66 -3.94 14.86 8.80
CA PHE A 66 -3.83 13.49 8.30
C PHE A 66 -4.30 12.45 9.33
N ILE A 67 -3.88 12.58 10.59
CA ILE A 67 -4.31 11.69 11.67
C ILE A 67 -5.82 11.81 11.93
N GLU A 68 -6.36 13.02 11.94
CA GLU A 68 -7.81 13.23 12.11
C GLU A 68 -8.61 12.63 10.95
N TRP A 69 -8.05 12.66 9.77
CA TRP A 69 -8.66 12.00 8.60
C TRP A 69 -8.66 10.46 8.75
N ILE A 70 -7.55 9.86 9.20
CA ILE A 70 -7.46 8.43 9.51
C ILE A 70 -8.53 8.02 10.53
N LYS A 71 -8.66 8.76 11.63
CA LYS A 71 -9.68 8.51 12.65
C LYS A 71 -11.10 8.54 12.08
N LYS A 72 -11.37 9.52 11.25
CA LYS A 72 -12.69 9.70 10.62
C LYS A 72 -13.05 8.56 9.68
N ILE A 73 -12.10 8.05 8.91
CA ILE A 73 -12.32 6.93 7.99
C ILE A 73 -12.55 5.65 8.75
N ASN A 74 -11.73 5.35 9.74
CA ASN A 74 -11.87 4.16 10.57
C ASN A 74 -13.19 4.11 11.36
N SER A 75 -13.82 5.25 11.63
CA SER A 75 -15.13 5.30 12.29
C SER A 75 -16.29 4.86 11.40
N ARG A 76 -16.10 4.76 10.08
CA ARG A 76 -17.21 4.54 9.12
C ARG A 76 -17.48 3.10 8.77
N GLU A 77 -16.52 2.19 8.90
CA GLU A 77 -16.66 0.82 8.43
C GLU A 77 -16.08 -0.18 9.44
N ALA A 78 -16.83 -0.43 10.50
CA ALA A 78 -16.56 -1.58 11.34
C ALA A 78 -16.68 -2.86 10.49
N GLY A 79 -15.56 -3.42 10.05
CA GLY A 79 -15.54 -4.74 9.43
C GLY A 79 -14.62 -4.94 8.24
N PHE A 80 -14.12 -3.91 7.59
CA PHE A 80 -13.27 -4.07 6.39
C PHE A 80 -11.85 -3.53 6.50
N THR A 81 -11.56 -2.70 7.48
CA THR A 81 -10.26 -2.08 7.66
C THR A 81 -9.70 -2.37 9.05
N ASN A 82 -8.39 -2.26 9.18
CA ASN A 82 -7.71 -2.25 10.45
C ASN A 82 -8.15 -1.00 11.25
N THR A 83 -8.46 -1.16 12.52
CA THR A 83 -8.99 -0.06 13.35
C THR A 83 -7.85 0.73 13.98
N TYR A 84 -7.86 2.04 13.81
CA TYR A 84 -6.87 2.93 14.44
C TYR A 84 -7.11 3.04 15.95
N ASN A 85 -6.07 2.82 16.74
CA ASN A 85 -6.05 2.98 18.18
C ASN A 85 -5.41 4.33 18.55
N GLU A 86 -6.23 5.27 19.04
CA GLU A 86 -5.76 6.61 19.38
C GLU A 86 -4.83 6.65 20.60
N ALA A 87 -4.85 5.61 21.44
CA ALA A 87 -4.08 5.62 22.68
C ALA A 87 -2.57 5.46 22.44
N ASP A 88 -2.19 4.74 21.38
CA ASP A 88 -0.79 4.41 21.08
C ASP A 88 -0.41 4.56 19.60
N GLY A 89 -1.35 5.04 18.77
CA GLY A 89 -1.09 5.28 17.36
C GLY A 89 -0.97 4.02 16.50
N THR A 90 -1.37 2.86 17.03
CA THR A 90 -1.34 1.57 16.33
C THR A 90 -2.61 1.31 15.54
N PHE A 91 -2.63 0.20 14.81
CA PHE A 91 -3.85 -0.34 14.20
C PHE A 91 -4.12 -1.74 14.72
N ASP A 92 -5.37 -2.00 15.10
CA ASP A 92 -5.82 -3.35 15.36
C ASP A 92 -5.98 -4.11 14.05
N SER A 93 -5.39 -5.29 13.96
CA SER A 93 -5.58 -6.15 12.81
C SER A 93 -7.04 -6.57 12.67
N ARG A 94 -7.48 -6.73 11.42
CA ARG A 94 -8.75 -7.39 11.10
C ARG A 94 -8.79 -8.88 11.47
N TYR A 95 -7.63 -9.47 11.78
CA TYR A 95 -7.49 -10.87 12.20
C TYR A 95 -7.14 -10.95 13.68
N ASP A 96 -7.91 -11.74 14.44
CA ASP A 96 -7.62 -11.99 15.85
C ASP A 96 -6.26 -12.68 16.02
N GLY A 97 -5.41 -12.13 16.91
CA GLY A 97 -4.09 -12.68 17.21
C GLY A 97 -3.00 -12.40 16.16
N ILE A 98 -3.30 -11.61 15.15
CA ILE A 98 -2.33 -11.12 14.16
C ILE A 98 -2.08 -9.64 14.45
N GLY A 99 -0.83 -9.21 14.49
CA GLY A 99 -0.45 -7.81 14.60
C GLY A 99 -0.54 -7.07 13.26
N THR A 100 -0.18 -5.79 13.29
CA THR A 100 -0.05 -4.97 12.08
C THR A 100 1.30 -4.31 11.99
N LYS A 101 1.72 -4.02 10.77
CA LYS A 101 2.84 -3.14 10.44
C LYS A 101 2.36 -2.05 9.50
N ILE A 102 3.04 -0.92 9.53
CA ILE A 102 2.74 0.22 8.65
C ILE A 102 3.94 0.42 7.74
N PHE A 103 3.74 0.17 6.46
CA PHE A 103 4.71 0.56 5.43
C PHE A 103 4.51 2.04 5.16
N MET A 104 5.48 2.87 5.51
CA MET A 104 5.45 4.30 5.28
C MET A 104 6.47 4.68 4.22
N ILE A 105 6.06 5.50 3.27
CA ILE A 105 6.87 5.94 2.14
C ILE A 105 6.73 7.44 1.98
N SER A 106 7.85 8.14 2.02
CA SER A 106 7.94 9.52 1.55
C SER A 106 8.37 9.51 0.09
N ALA A 107 7.58 10.14 -0.77
CA ALA A 107 7.84 10.18 -2.20
C ALA A 107 7.49 11.54 -2.81
N GLU A 108 8.13 11.84 -3.95
CA GLU A 108 7.76 12.93 -4.83
C GLU A 108 7.10 12.37 -6.08
N LEU A 109 5.90 12.83 -6.39
CA LEU A 109 5.21 12.57 -7.65
C LEU A 109 5.42 13.75 -8.59
N VAL A 110 5.75 13.48 -9.85
CA VAL A 110 5.98 14.51 -10.88
C VAL A 110 5.12 14.21 -12.10
N ASN A 111 4.28 15.15 -12.48
CA ASN A 111 3.58 15.11 -13.76
C ASN A 111 4.46 15.73 -14.84
N ASN A 112 5.14 14.91 -15.64
CA ASN A 112 6.03 15.36 -16.72
C ASN A 112 5.29 15.72 -18.01
N SER A 113 3.96 15.69 -18.01
CA SER A 113 3.16 16.05 -19.18
C SER A 113 2.80 17.55 -19.16
N ASP A 114 2.33 18.05 -20.29
CA ASP A 114 1.84 19.40 -20.49
C ASP A 114 0.34 19.56 -20.18
N SER A 115 -0.27 18.53 -19.64
CA SER A 115 -1.69 18.48 -19.28
C SER A 115 -1.88 17.97 -17.84
N GLU A 116 -3.05 18.27 -17.28
CA GLU A 116 -3.48 17.74 -15.99
C GLU A 116 -3.65 16.22 -16.05
N ALA A 117 -3.24 15.53 -14.99
CA ALA A 117 -3.37 14.09 -14.85
C ALA A 117 -4.17 13.73 -13.59
N ALA A 118 -5.27 13.01 -13.78
CA ALA A 118 -5.99 12.36 -12.69
C ALA A 118 -5.43 10.94 -12.51
N ILE A 119 -4.90 10.65 -11.34
CA ILE A 119 -4.25 9.38 -11.02
C ILE A 119 -4.89 8.71 -9.81
N ASN A 120 -4.73 7.39 -9.71
CA ASN A 120 -5.13 6.64 -8.53
C ASN A 120 -3.91 5.94 -7.92
N ILE A 121 -3.53 6.36 -6.72
CA ILE A 121 -2.36 5.81 -6.02
C ILE A 121 -2.67 4.56 -5.19
N ALA A 122 -3.94 4.16 -5.09
CA ALA A 122 -4.34 2.92 -4.40
C ALA A 122 -3.79 1.64 -5.07
N GLY A 123 -3.28 1.76 -6.30
CA GLY A 123 -2.56 0.70 -6.98
C GLY A 123 -1.10 0.51 -6.52
N ILE A 124 -0.55 1.45 -5.74
CA ILE A 124 0.78 1.33 -5.15
C ILE A 124 0.65 0.45 -3.90
N LYS A 125 1.14 -0.78 -3.98
CA LYS A 125 0.95 -1.79 -2.93
C LYS A 125 2.20 -2.64 -2.73
N PRO A 126 2.41 -3.18 -1.51
CA PRO A 126 3.49 -4.10 -1.24
C PRO A 126 3.16 -5.52 -1.71
N TYR A 127 4.15 -6.15 -2.32
CA TYR A 127 4.14 -7.55 -2.74
C TYR A 127 5.41 -8.25 -2.28
N SER A 128 5.31 -9.52 -1.91
CA SER A 128 6.46 -10.40 -1.79
C SER A 128 6.83 -10.93 -3.18
N LEU A 129 8.10 -10.86 -3.57
CA LEU A 129 8.60 -11.29 -4.87
C LEU A 129 9.46 -12.54 -4.73
N ASP A 130 9.04 -13.63 -5.36
CA ASP A 130 9.84 -14.83 -5.57
C ASP A 130 10.43 -14.81 -6.98
N ARG A 131 11.70 -14.42 -7.09
CA ARG A 131 12.40 -14.33 -8.38
C ARG A 131 12.74 -15.69 -8.97
N GLU A 132 12.96 -16.70 -8.13
CA GLU A 132 13.34 -18.02 -8.58
C GLU A 132 12.18 -18.69 -9.33
N ASN A 133 10.99 -18.54 -8.80
CA ASN A 133 9.76 -19.09 -9.38
C ASN A 133 9.03 -18.11 -10.30
N GLY A 134 9.48 -16.86 -10.38
CA GLY A 134 8.81 -15.79 -11.14
C GLY A 134 7.39 -15.53 -10.62
N GLU A 135 7.24 -15.45 -9.32
CA GLU A 135 5.96 -15.30 -8.64
C GLU A 135 5.94 -14.06 -7.75
N ILE A 136 4.78 -13.45 -7.64
CA ILE A 136 4.51 -12.36 -6.70
C ILE A 136 3.31 -12.72 -5.84
N THR A 137 3.40 -12.42 -4.57
CA THR A 137 2.31 -12.62 -3.60
C THR A 137 1.92 -11.29 -3.01
N ARG A 138 0.66 -10.93 -3.09
CA ARG A 138 0.13 -9.75 -2.40
C ARG A 138 0.11 -10.02 -0.91
N LEU A 139 0.56 -9.06 -0.07
CA LEU A 139 0.61 -9.25 1.38
C LEU A 139 -0.77 -9.30 2.00
N SER A 140 -1.71 -8.50 1.51
CA SER A 140 -3.10 -8.48 1.98
C SER A 140 -4.08 -8.11 0.86
N ILE A 141 -5.31 -8.62 0.95
CA ILE A 141 -6.40 -8.28 0.02
C ILE A 141 -7.07 -6.96 0.42
N CYS A 142 -7.09 -6.63 1.70
CA CYS A 142 -7.87 -5.54 2.26
C CYS A 142 -7.02 -4.67 3.17
N GLU A 143 -5.88 -4.25 2.67
CA GLU A 143 -5.02 -3.30 3.35
C GLU A 143 -5.66 -1.91 3.39
N SER A 144 -5.38 -1.18 4.45
CA SER A 144 -5.71 0.24 4.55
C SER A 144 -4.59 1.04 3.92
N ILE A 145 -4.91 1.91 2.95
CA ILE A 145 -3.97 2.82 2.34
C ILE A 145 -4.38 4.24 2.69
N PHE A 146 -3.42 4.99 3.20
CA PHE A 146 -3.60 6.40 3.53
C PHE A 146 -2.52 7.22 2.84
N TYR A 147 -2.80 8.48 2.52
CA TYR A 147 -1.81 9.41 2.02
C TYR A 147 -2.07 10.80 2.57
N ASP A 148 -1.00 11.52 2.84
CA ASP A 148 -1.07 12.90 3.30
C ASP A 148 -1.23 13.83 2.10
N TYR A 149 -2.43 14.25 1.88
CA TYR A 149 -2.74 15.23 0.87
C TYR A 149 -3.79 16.20 1.41
N ALA A 150 -3.44 17.47 1.48
CA ALA A 150 -4.26 18.50 2.14
C ALA A 150 -5.68 18.64 1.57
N GLU A 151 -5.90 18.23 0.33
CA GLU A 151 -7.21 18.27 -0.33
C GLU A 151 -7.95 16.93 -0.26
N SER A 152 -7.38 15.90 0.36
CA SER A 152 -8.07 14.61 0.49
C SER A 152 -9.24 14.77 1.46
N THR A 153 -10.43 14.92 0.91
CA THR A 153 -11.65 15.07 1.70
C THR A 153 -12.24 13.74 2.16
N GLY A 154 -11.51 12.65 2.01
CA GLY A 154 -11.86 11.32 2.49
C GLY A 154 -12.94 10.59 1.70
N ALA A 155 -13.34 11.11 0.53
CA ALA A 155 -14.35 10.46 -0.31
C ALA A 155 -13.72 9.67 -1.47
N ASP A 156 -12.53 10.05 -1.90
CA ASP A 156 -11.89 9.52 -3.11
C ASP A 156 -10.60 8.77 -2.76
N TYR A 157 -10.75 7.58 -2.22
CA TYR A 157 -9.63 6.69 -1.85
C TYR A 157 -8.57 6.61 -2.95
N GLY A 158 -7.42 7.24 -2.68
CA GLY A 158 -6.27 7.18 -3.57
C GLY A 158 -6.36 8.00 -4.85
N ASN A 159 -7.46 8.70 -5.12
CA ASN A 159 -7.55 9.58 -6.27
C ASN A 159 -6.91 10.94 -5.99
N MET A 160 -6.10 11.42 -6.91
CA MET A 160 -5.54 12.76 -6.88
C MET A 160 -5.37 13.32 -8.29
N THR A 161 -5.33 14.64 -8.36
CA THR A 161 -5.08 15.36 -9.60
C THR A 161 -3.77 16.12 -9.50
N LEU A 162 -2.89 15.93 -10.48
CA LEU A 162 -1.63 16.66 -10.64
C LEU A 162 -1.74 17.59 -11.84
N LYS A 163 -1.48 18.89 -11.65
CA LYS A 163 -1.41 19.86 -12.75
C LYS A 163 -0.24 19.54 -13.67
N ALA A 164 -0.25 20.10 -14.87
CA ALA A 164 0.88 20.01 -15.80
C ALA A 164 2.17 20.49 -15.13
N GLY A 165 3.23 19.68 -15.19
CA GLY A 165 4.53 19.98 -14.59
C GLY A 165 4.55 20.04 -13.07
N GLU A 166 3.50 19.59 -12.38
CA GLU A 166 3.45 19.65 -10.92
C GLU A 166 4.37 18.63 -10.28
N HIS A 167 5.09 19.09 -9.24
CA HIS A 167 5.84 18.29 -8.28
C HIS A 167 5.07 18.25 -6.96
N ARG A 168 4.78 17.06 -6.47
CA ARG A 168 4.03 16.89 -5.22
C ARG A 168 4.70 15.87 -4.31
N ASN A 169 5.08 16.34 -3.12
CA ASN A 169 5.52 15.44 -2.05
C ASN A 169 4.31 14.82 -1.37
N ILE A 170 4.40 13.52 -1.13
CA ILE A 170 3.36 12.74 -0.43
C ILE A 170 4.03 11.80 0.58
N VAL A 171 3.30 11.46 1.63
CA VAL A 171 3.59 10.32 2.48
C VAL A 171 2.47 9.29 2.31
N LEU A 172 2.85 8.09 1.91
CA LEU A 172 1.95 6.94 1.81
C LEU A 172 2.11 6.08 3.06
N CYS A 173 1.00 5.69 3.66
CA CYS A 173 0.96 4.73 4.77
C CYS A 173 0.07 3.56 4.36
N MET A 174 0.62 2.36 4.38
CA MET A 174 -0.12 1.13 4.07
C MET A 174 -0.08 0.23 5.30
N VAL A 175 -1.26 -0.07 5.85
CA VAL A 175 -1.40 -0.89 7.06
C VAL A 175 -1.64 -2.33 6.64
N GLU A 176 -0.72 -3.20 6.99
CA GLU A 176 -0.74 -4.61 6.62
C GLU A 176 -0.70 -5.50 7.88
N PRO A 177 -1.29 -6.70 7.83
CA PRO A 177 -1.01 -7.72 8.83
C PRO A 177 0.50 -8.03 8.89
N ASP A 178 1.02 -8.35 10.07
CA ASP A 178 2.41 -8.76 10.26
C ASP A 178 2.69 -10.22 9.83
N LYS A 179 1.69 -10.89 9.28
CA LYS A 179 1.72 -12.25 8.73
C LYS A 179 1.01 -12.31 7.38
N ILE A 180 1.43 -13.21 6.52
CA ILE A 180 0.65 -13.61 5.34
C ILE A 180 -0.45 -14.56 5.81
N VAL A 181 -1.72 -14.14 5.70
CA VAL A 181 -2.85 -14.97 6.11
C VAL A 181 -3.33 -15.80 4.91
N LYS A 182 -3.22 -17.12 5.01
CA LYS A 182 -3.65 -18.07 3.97
C LYS A 182 -5.08 -18.56 4.16
N LYS A 183 -5.46 -18.79 5.42
CA LYS A 183 -6.81 -19.24 5.76
C LYS A 183 -7.33 -18.54 7.00
N TYR A 184 -8.60 -18.27 7.02
CA TYR A 184 -9.29 -17.74 8.18
C TYR A 184 -10.75 -18.20 8.22
N TYR A 185 -11.38 -18.09 9.37
CA TYR A 185 -12.84 -18.16 9.51
C TYR A 185 -13.35 -16.93 10.24
N ARG A 186 -14.64 -16.68 10.07
CA ARG A 186 -15.32 -15.61 10.81
C ARG A 186 -15.98 -16.21 12.05
N ASN A 187 -15.60 -15.72 13.23
CA ASN A 187 -16.17 -16.17 14.49
C ASN A 187 -17.57 -15.59 14.73
N GLU A 188 -18.24 -16.01 15.81
CA GLU A 188 -19.60 -15.58 16.17
C GLU A 188 -19.70 -14.08 16.45
N ASN A 189 -18.59 -13.44 16.84
CA ASN A 189 -18.50 -11.99 17.09
C ASN A 189 -18.20 -11.20 15.81
N GLY A 190 -18.15 -11.86 14.67
CA GLY A 190 -17.88 -11.22 13.36
C GLY A 190 -16.39 -10.90 13.13
N ARG A 191 -15.48 -11.38 14.00
CA ARG A 191 -14.02 -11.20 13.84
C ARG A 191 -13.45 -12.33 12.97
N ASN A 192 -12.44 -12.02 12.19
CA ASN A 192 -11.69 -13.02 11.45
C ASN A 192 -10.63 -13.65 12.35
N VAL A 193 -10.52 -14.96 12.31
CA VAL A 193 -9.52 -15.74 13.05
C VAL A 193 -8.67 -16.46 12.02
N ALA A 194 -7.39 -16.11 11.95
CA ALA A 194 -6.44 -16.77 11.05
C ALA A 194 -6.16 -18.21 11.53
N THR A 195 -6.21 -19.16 10.61
CA THR A 195 -5.96 -20.58 10.89
C THR A 195 -4.70 -21.12 10.19
N ASP A 196 -4.23 -20.40 9.17
CA ASP A 196 -3.02 -20.74 8.43
C ASP A 196 -2.31 -19.45 8.01
N THR A 197 -1.05 -19.30 8.41
CA THR A 197 -0.26 -18.08 8.17
C THR A 197 1.20 -18.42 7.89
N ASP A 198 1.85 -17.55 7.10
CA ASP A 198 3.30 -17.53 6.92
C ASP A 198 3.91 -16.24 7.48
N ASP A 199 5.19 -16.31 7.78
CA ASP A 199 6.00 -15.14 8.10
C ASP A 199 6.28 -14.32 6.84
N ILE A 200 6.27 -13.00 6.99
CA ILE A 200 6.65 -12.10 5.90
C ILE A 200 8.18 -12.04 5.85
N ASN A 201 8.74 -12.35 4.68
CA ASN A 201 10.15 -12.07 4.42
C ASN A 201 10.30 -10.64 3.91
N TYR A 202 10.59 -9.71 4.82
CA TYR A 202 10.71 -8.29 4.51
C TYR A 202 11.85 -7.95 3.54
N ASP A 203 12.87 -8.81 3.40
CA ASP A 203 13.95 -8.62 2.43
C ASP A 203 13.49 -8.78 0.97
N ASN A 204 12.32 -9.39 0.77
CA ASN A 204 11.76 -9.66 -0.56
C ASN A 204 10.49 -8.83 -0.86
N ILE A 205 10.29 -7.73 -0.13
CA ILE A 205 9.14 -6.86 -0.37
C ILE A 205 9.45 -5.82 -1.46
N TYR A 206 8.52 -5.73 -2.41
CA TYR A 206 8.56 -4.77 -3.51
C TYR A 206 7.25 -3.99 -3.54
N LEU A 207 7.35 -2.71 -3.80
CA LEU A 207 6.18 -1.90 -4.10
C LEU A 207 5.85 -2.03 -5.58
N ARG A 208 4.65 -2.46 -5.87
CA ARG A 208 4.08 -2.32 -7.20
C ARG A 208 3.78 -0.85 -7.44
N LEU A 209 4.29 -0.31 -8.52
CA LEU A 209 4.03 1.06 -8.92
C LEU A 209 2.94 1.06 -10.00
N SER A 210 1.69 1.11 -9.59
CA SER A 210 0.54 1.19 -10.49
C SER A 210 -0.30 2.42 -10.17
N LEU A 211 -0.67 3.15 -11.20
CA LEU A 211 -1.59 4.29 -11.11
C LEU A 211 -3.05 3.89 -11.34
N LEU A 212 -3.31 2.61 -11.49
CA LEU A 212 -4.65 2.04 -11.57
C LEU A 212 -4.91 1.26 -10.29
N GLY A 213 -6.03 1.51 -9.65
CA GLY A 213 -6.47 0.73 -8.49
C GLY A 213 -6.85 -0.72 -8.81
N VAL A 214 -6.26 -1.32 -9.86
CA VAL A 214 -6.57 -2.69 -10.27
C VAL A 214 -5.89 -3.74 -9.40
N GLN A 215 -6.61 -4.81 -9.15
CA GLN A 215 -6.12 -5.93 -8.33
C GLN A 215 -5.20 -6.88 -9.10
N GLN A 216 -5.27 -6.90 -10.43
CA GLN A 216 -4.44 -7.76 -11.26
C GLN A 216 -3.20 -7.02 -11.75
N VAL A 217 -2.07 -7.72 -11.76
CA VAL A 217 -0.82 -7.18 -12.32
C VAL A 217 -0.92 -7.21 -13.85
N ALA A 218 -0.73 -6.04 -14.45
CA ALA A 218 -0.74 -5.90 -15.90
C ALA A 218 0.69 -6.00 -16.47
N ASN A 219 0.80 -6.15 -17.77
CA ASN A 219 2.08 -6.14 -18.46
C ASN A 219 2.77 -4.77 -18.35
N GLY A 220 4.09 -4.76 -18.27
CA GLY A 220 4.89 -3.54 -18.22
C GLY A 220 4.86 -2.80 -16.88
N GLU A 221 4.36 -3.41 -15.82
CA GLU A 221 4.35 -2.78 -14.50
C GLU A 221 5.73 -2.77 -13.85
N ASN A 222 5.97 -1.73 -13.07
CA ASN A 222 7.22 -1.57 -12.31
C ASN A 222 7.03 -2.03 -10.87
N PHE A 223 8.05 -2.73 -10.37
CA PHE A 223 8.20 -3.11 -8.97
C PHE A 223 9.50 -2.54 -8.44
N ILE A 224 9.41 -1.76 -7.38
CA ILE A 224 10.59 -1.17 -6.73
C ILE A 224 10.79 -1.83 -5.38
N LYS A 225 12.02 -2.26 -5.08
CA LYS A 225 12.33 -2.90 -3.81
C LYS A 225 12.03 -1.96 -2.65
N PHE A 226 11.35 -2.46 -1.65
CA PHE A 226 11.11 -1.75 -0.40
C PHE A 226 12.30 -1.98 0.54
N ASN A 227 13.27 -1.06 0.50
CA ASN A 227 14.40 -1.12 1.42
C ASN A 227 13.96 -0.50 2.76
N ILE A 228 13.91 -1.34 3.78
CA ILE A 228 13.54 -0.93 5.13
C ILE A 228 14.79 -0.38 5.82
N GLU A 229 14.71 0.86 6.29
CA GLU A 229 15.72 1.48 7.15
C GLU A 229 15.42 1.24 8.62
#